data_7c260c860979510d901de6d160b8b292
#
_entry.id   7c260c860979510d901de6d160b8b292
#
_cell.length_a   1.000
_cell.length_b   1.000
_cell.length_c   1.000
_cell.angle_alpha   90.00
_cell.angle_beta   90.00
_cell.angle_gamma   90.00
#
_symmetry.space_group_name_H-M   'P 1'
#
loop_
_entity.id
_entity.type
_entity.pdbx_description
1 polymer ?
#
loop_
_entity_poly.entity_id
_entity_poly.type
_entity_poly.pdbx_seq_one_letter_code
_entity_poly.pdbx_strand_id
1 'polypeptide(L)'
;MLTRAQLVDMGYDKAIVDELSTDDEIGYTGDAEFNWNNNSDTTDKTQQLIAYYECYVDIGNEKGQAVKHRVCYASKQILSQEEIDYIPFYSLCPFPLPHQFYGQSMADHTMDLQFIKSTIMRQMLDNLYLTNNSRVGAVEGQVNLDDLLNSTAGGIIRMKNPNAIVPIQVQSSASQSFPMLEYLDQMQAKRTGVNDLAQGIDANVLQNVSATAVATMTAQSQGKLELIARVFADTGIKELMQGLLHLV
;
A
#
# COMPACT_ATOMS: atom_id res chain seq x y z
N MET A 1 -19.77 -4.47 9.30
CA MET A 1 -20.85 -5.47 9.39
C MET A 1 -21.03 -5.86 10.82
N LEU A 2 -22.29 -5.99 11.27
CA LEU A 2 -22.67 -6.40 12.63
C LEU A 2 -23.63 -7.57 12.54
N THR A 3 -23.62 -8.43 13.56
CA THR A 3 -24.62 -9.50 13.66
C THR A 3 -25.96 -8.92 14.16
N ARG A 4 -27.06 -9.59 13.90
CA ARG A 4 -28.38 -9.17 14.43
C ARG A 4 -28.37 -9.10 15.95
N ALA A 5 -27.69 -10.04 16.62
CA ALA A 5 -27.55 -10.03 18.08
C ALA A 5 -26.82 -8.75 18.55
N GLN A 6 -25.75 -8.35 17.89
CA GLN A 6 -25.02 -7.12 18.23
C GLN A 6 -25.88 -5.85 18.04
N LEU A 7 -26.70 -5.80 16.99
CA LEU A 7 -27.61 -4.66 16.80
C LEU A 7 -28.65 -4.56 17.92
N VAL A 8 -29.19 -5.68 18.37
CA VAL A 8 -30.14 -5.71 19.53
C VAL A 8 -29.42 -5.30 20.81
N ASP A 9 -28.15 -5.74 21.03
CA ASP A 9 -27.34 -5.36 22.20
C ASP A 9 -27.03 -3.85 22.20
N MET A 10 -26.92 -3.23 21.01
CA MET A 10 -26.77 -1.77 20.87
C MET A 10 -28.04 -0.99 21.20
N GLY A 11 -29.17 -1.68 21.47
CA GLY A 11 -30.42 -1.08 21.90
C GLY A 11 -31.46 -0.88 20.79
N TYR A 12 -31.24 -1.38 19.57
CA TYR A 12 -32.23 -1.33 18.51
C TYR A 12 -33.37 -2.34 18.72
N ASP A 13 -34.58 -1.97 18.28
CA ASP A 13 -35.74 -2.83 18.45
C ASP A 13 -35.55 -4.15 17.65
N LYS A 14 -35.73 -5.26 18.37
CA LYS A 14 -35.60 -6.60 17.82
C LYS A 14 -36.54 -6.83 16.63
N ALA A 15 -37.75 -6.27 16.65
CA ALA A 15 -38.72 -6.42 15.57
C ALA A 15 -38.17 -5.81 14.26
N ILE A 16 -37.56 -4.62 14.35
CA ILE A 16 -36.94 -3.93 13.21
C ILE A 16 -35.73 -4.71 12.72
N VAL A 17 -34.88 -5.18 13.66
CA VAL A 17 -33.67 -5.91 13.30
C VAL A 17 -33.97 -7.26 12.63
N ASP A 18 -35.06 -7.92 12.99
CA ASP A 18 -35.46 -9.20 12.38
C ASP A 18 -36.02 -9.04 10.95
N GLU A 19 -36.51 -7.85 10.59
CA GLU A 19 -36.99 -7.52 9.23
C GLU A 19 -35.87 -7.08 8.28
N LEU A 20 -34.67 -6.76 8.79
CA LEU A 20 -33.58 -6.29 7.96
C LEU A 20 -33.14 -7.38 6.96
N SER A 21 -32.94 -6.99 5.72
CA SER A 21 -32.40 -7.86 4.67
C SER A 21 -30.91 -8.10 4.88
N THR A 22 -30.46 -9.31 4.61
CA THR A 22 -29.03 -9.67 4.54
C THR A 22 -28.41 -9.42 3.17
N ASP A 23 -29.26 -9.15 2.16
CA ASP A 23 -28.89 -8.98 0.74
C ASP A 23 -28.55 -7.52 0.40
N ASP A 24 -27.84 -6.80 1.25
CA ASP A 24 -27.28 -5.56 0.77
C ASP A 24 -26.19 -5.89 -0.25
N GLU A 25 -26.51 -5.59 -1.50
CA GLU A 25 -25.53 -5.44 -2.57
C GLU A 25 -24.49 -4.41 -2.10
N ILE A 26 -23.48 -4.86 -1.36
CA ILE A 26 -22.29 -4.08 -1.10
C ILE A 26 -21.53 -4.02 -2.43
N GLY A 27 -22.01 -3.18 -3.33
CA GLY A 27 -21.38 -2.88 -4.61
C GLY A 27 -20.05 -2.12 -4.44
N TYR A 28 -19.37 -2.26 -3.31
CA TYR A 28 -18.17 -1.47 -3.03
C TYR A 28 -17.00 -2.23 -2.42
N THR A 29 -16.91 -3.51 -2.59
CA THR A 29 -15.69 -4.21 -2.22
C THR A 29 -15.17 -5.01 -3.39
N GLY A 30 -14.28 -4.38 -4.16
CA GLY A 30 -13.43 -5.07 -5.12
C GLY A 30 -12.42 -6.04 -4.48
N ASP A 31 -12.49 -6.23 -3.17
CA ASP A 31 -11.61 -7.12 -2.43
C ASP A 31 -12.35 -8.41 -2.09
N ALA A 32 -12.15 -9.41 -2.93
CA ALA A 32 -12.66 -10.77 -2.72
C ALA A 32 -12.25 -11.40 -1.35
N GLU A 33 -11.25 -10.84 -0.68
CA GLU A 33 -10.80 -11.26 0.64
C GLU A 33 -11.79 -10.92 1.76
N PHE A 34 -12.58 -9.88 1.60
CA PHE A 34 -13.58 -9.49 2.61
C PHE A 34 -14.84 -10.39 2.58
N ASN A 35 -15.08 -11.08 1.49
CA ASN A 35 -16.24 -11.96 1.32
C ASN A 35 -16.07 -13.35 1.95
N TRP A 36 -14.89 -13.73 2.42
CA TRP A 36 -14.67 -15.06 2.97
C TRP A 36 -15.40 -15.32 4.29
N ASN A 37 -15.71 -14.27 5.04
CA ASN A 37 -16.47 -14.39 6.30
C ASN A 37 -17.95 -14.05 6.18
N ASN A 38 -18.46 -13.82 4.97
CA ASN A 38 -19.87 -13.59 4.75
C ASN A 38 -20.61 -14.92 4.79
N ASN A 39 -20.80 -15.44 5.99
CA ASN A 39 -21.51 -16.67 6.24
C ASN A 39 -23.04 -16.41 6.16
N SER A 40 -23.51 -16.10 4.93
CA SER A 40 -24.94 -15.94 4.62
C SER A 40 -25.73 -17.24 4.86
N ASP A 41 -25.04 -18.36 4.99
CA ASP A 41 -25.61 -19.70 5.20
C ASP A 41 -25.71 -20.11 6.69
N THR A 42 -25.48 -19.20 7.63
CA THR A 42 -25.73 -19.54 9.04
C THR A 42 -27.19 -19.80 9.29
N THR A 43 -27.51 -21.02 9.70
CA THR A 43 -28.86 -21.48 10.07
C THR A 43 -29.43 -20.65 11.24
N ASP A 44 -28.56 -20.05 12.04
CA ASP A 44 -28.93 -19.19 13.16
C ASP A 44 -29.11 -17.73 12.69
N LYS A 45 -30.35 -17.26 12.65
CA LYS A 45 -30.68 -15.89 12.26
C LYS A 45 -29.97 -14.83 13.11
N THR A 46 -29.64 -15.10 14.37
CA THR A 46 -29.01 -14.13 15.26
C THR A 46 -27.57 -13.83 14.87
N GLN A 47 -26.92 -14.79 14.21
CA GLN A 47 -25.52 -14.69 13.73
C GLN A 47 -25.39 -14.12 12.32
N GLN A 48 -26.50 -13.87 11.63
CA GLN A 48 -26.46 -13.29 10.29
C GLN A 48 -25.88 -11.88 10.32
N LEU A 49 -24.93 -11.63 9.42
CA LEU A 49 -24.27 -10.35 9.26
C LEU A 49 -25.15 -9.38 8.46
N ILE A 50 -25.30 -8.17 9.00
CA ILE A 50 -26.01 -7.06 8.36
C ILE A 50 -25.02 -5.92 8.12
N ALA A 51 -25.12 -5.29 6.96
CA ALA A 51 -24.38 -4.08 6.68
C ALA A 51 -25.01 -2.91 7.46
N TYR A 52 -24.30 -2.46 8.48
CA TYR A 52 -24.66 -1.32 9.31
C TYR A 52 -23.81 -0.12 8.93
N TYR A 53 -24.45 1.00 8.68
CA TYR A 53 -23.82 2.25 8.31
C TYR A 53 -24.16 3.32 9.33
N GLU A 54 -23.15 4.01 9.78
CA GLU A 54 -23.25 5.18 10.63
C GLU A 54 -22.72 6.39 9.84
N CYS A 55 -23.63 7.29 9.52
CA CYS A 55 -23.35 8.46 8.70
C CYS A 55 -23.49 9.73 9.51
N TYR A 56 -22.58 10.65 9.26
CA TYR A 56 -22.58 11.98 9.83
C TYR A 56 -22.80 12.97 8.68
N VAL A 57 -23.97 13.61 8.69
CA VAL A 57 -24.43 14.44 7.56
C VAL A 57 -25.01 15.75 8.05
N ASP A 58 -24.82 16.80 7.25
CA ASP A 58 -25.47 18.08 7.48
C ASP A 58 -26.85 18.06 6.80
N ILE A 59 -27.91 18.15 7.59
CA ILE A 59 -29.29 18.20 7.10
C ILE A 59 -29.83 19.63 7.27
N GLY A 60 -30.40 20.17 6.21
CA GLY A 60 -31.01 21.48 6.24
C GLY A 60 -32.28 21.50 7.13
N ASN A 61 -32.31 22.43 8.10
CA ASN A 61 -33.50 22.68 8.92
C ASN A 61 -34.50 23.50 8.11
N GLU A 62 -35.78 23.53 8.55
CA GLU A 62 -36.86 24.36 7.97
C GLU A 62 -36.49 25.86 7.90
N LYS A 63 -35.56 26.31 8.74
CA LYS A 63 -35.02 27.67 8.76
C LYS A 63 -33.86 27.92 7.78
N GLY A 64 -33.48 26.89 6.96
CA GLY A 64 -32.38 26.99 6.01
C GLY A 64 -30.98 26.91 6.67
N GLN A 65 -30.90 26.48 7.93
CA GLN A 65 -29.63 26.25 8.62
C GLN A 65 -29.23 24.78 8.50
N ALA A 66 -27.94 24.51 8.27
CA ALA A 66 -27.40 23.17 8.28
C ALA A 66 -27.21 22.71 9.73
N VAL A 67 -27.82 21.59 10.09
CA VAL A 67 -27.70 20.94 11.40
C VAL A 67 -27.06 19.57 11.20
N LYS A 68 -26.06 19.29 12.04
CA LYS A 68 -25.35 18.00 11.97
C LYS A 68 -26.18 16.89 12.58
N HIS A 69 -26.33 15.81 11.86
CA HIS A 69 -27.06 14.63 12.30
C HIS A 69 -26.17 13.38 12.20
N ARG A 70 -26.28 12.54 13.20
CA ARG A 70 -25.83 11.16 13.16
C ARG A 70 -27.01 10.31 12.71
N VAL A 71 -26.88 9.66 11.57
CA VAL A 71 -27.89 8.77 11.00
C VAL A 71 -27.34 7.37 10.92
N CYS A 72 -27.96 6.45 11.65
CA CYS A 72 -27.65 5.04 11.60
C CYS A 72 -28.67 4.32 10.74
N TYR A 73 -28.21 3.57 9.75
CA TYR A 73 -29.12 2.82 8.88
C TYR A 73 -28.54 1.44 8.53
N ALA A 74 -29.45 0.51 8.25
CA ALA A 74 -29.12 -0.82 7.75
C ALA A 74 -30.18 -1.25 6.74
N SER A 75 -29.79 -1.96 5.67
CA SER A 75 -30.72 -2.47 4.65
C SER A 75 -31.71 -1.42 4.13
N LYS A 76 -31.22 -0.18 3.90
CA LYS A 76 -32.03 0.99 3.45
C LYS A 76 -33.10 1.46 4.45
N GLN A 77 -33.10 0.95 5.69
CA GLN A 77 -33.99 1.45 6.77
C GLN A 77 -33.16 2.28 7.76
N ILE A 78 -33.68 3.42 8.15
CA ILE A 78 -33.09 4.27 9.19
C ILE A 78 -33.42 3.65 10.54
N LEU A 79 -32.40 3.33 11.31
CA LEU A 79 -32.52 2.76 12.65
C LEU A 79 -32.58 3.86 13.73
N SER A 80 -31.76 4.89 13.60
CA SER A 80 -31.76 6.06 14.48
C SER A 80 -31.30 7.30 13.74
N GLN A 81 -31.83 8.45 14.15
CA GLN A 81 -31.39 9.76 13.71
C GLN A 81 -31.32 10.68 14.91
N GLU A 82 -30.14 11.25 15.16
CA GLU A 82 -29.88 12.10 16.30
C GLU A 82 -29.21 13.39 15.83
N GLU A 83 -29.59 14.51 16.41
CA GLU A 83 -28.90 15.79 16.21
C GLU A 83 -27.64 15.80 17.07
N ILE A 84 -26.52 16.24 16.48
CA ILE A 84 -25.21 16.29 17.12
C ILE A 84 -24.56 17.67 16.94
N ASP A 85 -23.79 18.08 17.91
CA ASP A 85 -23.09 19.37 17.86
C ASP A 85 -21.84 19.32 16.99
N TYR A 86 -21.12 18.18 16.96
CA TYR A 86 -19.88 18.01 16.24
C TYR A 86 -19.72 16.60 15.68
N ILE A 87 -18.89 16.48 14.66
CA ILE A 87 -18.52 15.20 14.05
C ILE A 87 -17.28 14.65 14.77
N PRO A 88 -17.33 13.45 15.42
CA PRO A 88 -16.24 12.93 16.25
C PRO A 88 -15.15 12.21 15.45
N PHE A 89 -14.88 12.63 14.20
CA PHE A 89 -13.86 12.05 13.36
C PHE A 89 -12.84 13.09 12.93
N TYR A 90 -11.57 12.79 13.16
CA TYR A 90 -10.45 13.67 12.84
C TYR A 90 -9.48 12.94 11.94
N SER A 91 -9.12 13.55 10.80
CA SER A 91 -8.20 12.93 9.85
C SER A 91 -6.79 13.47 10.06
N LEU A 92 -5.84 12.55 10.23
CA LEU A 92 -4.40 12.82 10.23
C LEU A 92 -3.86 12.53 8.85
N CYS A 93 -3.64 13.56 8.04
CA CYS A 93 -3.23 13.39 6.66
C CYS A 93 -1.88 14.08 6.40
N PRO A 94 -0.81 13.34 5.97
CA PRO A 94 0.49 13.94 5.69
C PRO A 94 0.49 14.82 4.44
N PHE A 95 -0.27 14.43 3.43
CA PHE A 95 -0.39 15.14 2.14
C PHE A 95 -1.87 15.32 1.78
N PRO A 96 -2.50 16.39 2.26
CA PRO A 96 -3.92 16.63 1.98
C PRO A 96 -4.12 16.92 0.49
N LEU A 97 -5.16 16.31 -0.09
CA LEU A 97 -5.59 16.58 -1.45
C LEU A 97 -6.78 17.56 -1.43
N PRO A 98 -6.81 18.56 -2.31
CA PRO A 98 -7.93 19.48 -2.40
C PRO A 98 -9.24 18.72 -2.68
N HIS A 99 -10.31 19.07 -1.97
CA HIS A 99 -11.66 18.52 -2.13
C HIS A 99 -11.79 17.01 -1.88
N GLN A 100 -10.82 16.39 -1.20
CA GLN A 100 -10.89 14.98 -0.80
C GLN A 100 -10.62 14.84 0.71
N PHE A 101 -11.40 13.99 1.36
CA PHE A 101 -11.20 13.69 2.79
C PHE A 101 -9.92 12.88 3.03
N TYR A 102 -9.66 11.91 2.15
CA TYR A 102 -8.43 11.12 2.20
C TYR A 102 -7.35 11.80 1.36
N GLY A 103 -6.20 12.04 1.98
CA GLY A 103 -5.02 12.51 1.29
C GLY A 103 -4.10 11.36 0.86
N GLN A 104 -2.91 11.69 0.46
CA GLN A 104 -1.87 10.74 0.08
C GLN A 104 -0.98 10.39 1.28
N SER A 105 -0.49 9.15 1.26
CA SER A 105 0.52 8.66 2.21
C SER A 105 1.93 8.78 1.64
N MET A 106 2.95 8.58 2.48
CA MET A 106 4.33 8.42 2.02
C MET A 106 4.50 7.24 1.06
N ALA A 107 3.71 6.18 1.24
CA ALA A 107 3.73 5.01 0.37
C ALA A 107 3.27 5.35 -1.05
N ASP A 108 2.24 6.18 -1.21
CA ASP A 108 1.74 6.61 -2.51
C ASP A 108 2.82 7.35 -3.33
N HIS A 109 3.70 8.09 -2.64
CA HIS A 109 4.81 8.80 -3.29
C HIS A 109 6.00 7.92 -3.67
N THR A 110 6.08 6.69 -3.17
CA THR A 110 7.22 5.79 -3.37
C THR A 110 6.87 4.49 -4.06
N MET A 111 5.60 4.13 -4.14
CA MET A 111 5.13 2.86 -4.69
C MET A 111 5.55 2.64 -6.14
N ASP A 112 5.47 3.68 -6.98
CA ASP A 112 5.91 3.65 -8.38
C ASP A 112 7.41 3.32 -8.49
N LEU A 113 8.26 3.96 -7.66
CA LEU A 113 9.70 3.71 -7.62
C LEU A 113 10.00 2.29 -7.14
N GLN A 114 9.27 1.81 -6.13
CA GLN A 114 9.40 0.45 -5.62
C GLN A 114 9.05 -0.60 -6.70
N PHE A 115 8.01 -0.34 -7.49
CA PHE A 115 7.63 -1.20 -8.62
C PHE A 115 8.72 -1.27 -9.68
N ILE A 116 9.26 -0.12 -10.10
CA ILE A 116 10.35 -0.03 -11.09
C ILE A 116 11.59 -0.76 -10.54
N LYS A 117 11.96 -0.50 -9.29
CA LYS A 117 13.12 -1.10 -8.63
C LYS A 117 13.02 -2.63 -8.57
N SER A 118 11.84 -3.14 -8.19
CA SER A 118 11.56 -4.57 -8.16
C SER A 118 11.64 -5.20 -9.55
N THR A 119 11.15 -4.52 -10.57
CA THR A 119 11.21 -5.00 -11.96
C THR A 119 12.64 -5.06 -12.47
N ILE A 120 13.44 -4.01 -12.25
CA ILE A 120 14.86 -3.99 -12.63
C ILE A 120 15.63 -5.11 -11.93
N MET A 121 15.39 -5.31 -10.63
CA MET A 121 16.04 -6.35 -9.86
C MET A 121 15.70 -7.75 -10.40
N ARG A 122 14.44 -8.03 -10.73
CA ARG A 122 14.03 -9.29 -11.35
C ARG A 122 14.69 -9.49 -12.70
N GLN A 123 14.67 -8.47 -13.57
CA GLN A 123 15.32 -8.55 -14.89
C GLN A 123 16.83 -8.77 -14.78
N MET A 124 17.49 -8.14 -13.80
CA MET A 124 18.91 -8.33 -13.54
C MET A 124 19.21 -9.78 -13.10
N LEU A 125 18.39 -10.36 -12.22
CA LEU A 125 18.50 -11.76 -11.80
C LEU A 125 18.25 -12.71 -12.97
N ASP A 126 17.21 -12.48 -13.77
CA ASP A 126 16.92 -13.29 -14.96
C ASP A 126 18.06 -13.24 -15.98
N ASN A 127 18.62 -12.04 -16.21
CA ASN A 127 19.80 -11.88 -17.07
C ASN A 127 21.01 -12.63 -16.52
N LEU A 128 21.24 -12.60 -15.21
CA LEU A 128 22.31 -13.34 -14.55
C LEU A 128 22.12 -14.86 -14.72
N TYR A 129 20.90 -15.36 -14.53
CA TYR A 129 20.60 -16.78 -14.79
C TYR A 129 20.84 -17.18 -16.26
N LEU A 130 20.40 -16.35 -17.21
CA LEU A 130 20.62 -16.60 -18.64
C LEU A 130 22.09 -16.49 -19.04
N THR A 131 22.86 -15.63 -18.38
CA THR A 131 24.29 -15.48 -18.64
C THR A 131 25.08 -16.67 -18.07
N ASN A 132 24.72 -17.14 -16.87
CA ASN A 132 25.38 -18.26 -16.21
C ASN A 132 24.99 -19.61 -16.86
N ASN A 133 23.74 -19.73 -17.30
CA ASN A 133 23.20 -20.91 -17.98
C ASN A 133 22.80 -20.53 -19.41
N SER A 134 23.80 -20.15 -20.22
CA SER A 134 23.54 -19.74 -21.61
C SER A 134 22.97 -20.91 -22.42
N ARG A 135 21.97 -20.58 -23.24
CA ARG A 135 21.42 -21.56 -24.19
C ARG A 135 22.47 -21.89 -25.24
N VAL A 136 22.49 -23.13 -25.63
CA VAL A 136 23.36 -23.62 -26.73
C VAL A 136 22.50 -24.14 -27.86
N GLY A 137 22.83 -23.76 -29.08
CA GLY A 137 22.29 -24.38 -30.28
C GLY A 137 23.09 -25.66 -30.57
N ALA A 138 22.45 -26.81 -30.62
CA ALA A 138 23.08 -28.07 -30.99
C ALA A 138 22.52 -28.55 -32.31
N VAL A 139 23.38 -29.00 -33.23
CA VAL A 139 22.95 -29.62 -34.51
C VAL A 139 22.47 -31.04 -34.21
N GLU A 140 21.23 -31.33 -34.59
CA GLU A 140 20.60 -32.61 -34.33
C GLU A 140 21.41 -33.78 -34.96
N GLY A 141 21.61 -34.85 -34.18
CA GLY A 141 22.34 -36.04 -34.61
C GLY A 141 23.88 -35.90 -34.63
N GLN A 142 24.45 -34.75 -34.36
CA GLN A 142 25.90 -34.51 -34.29
C GLN A 142 26.44 -34.36 -32.88
N VAL A 143 25.56 -34.17 -31.89
CA VAL A 143 25.92 -34.01 -30.50
C VAL A 143 25.16 -35.02 -29.66
N ASN A 144 25.81 -35.57 -28.63
CA ASN A 144 25.15 -36.38 -27.65
C ASN A 144 24.39 -35.45 -26.65
N LEU A 145 23.04 -35.48 -26.74
CA LEU A 145 22.17 -34.62 -25.91
C LEU A 145 22.26 -34.96 -24.43
N ASP A 146 22.48 -36.22 -24.05
CA ASP A 146 22.60 -36.65 -22.66
C ASP A 146 23.85 -36.05 -22.01
N ASP A 147 24.96 -36.00 -22.75
CA ASP A 147 26.20 -35.35 -22.27
C ASP A 147 26.03 -33.82 -22.17
N LEU A 148 25.25 -33.21 -23.08
CA LEU A 148 25.00 -31.77 -23.09
C LEU A 148 24.08 -31.35 -21.94
N LEU A 149 23.09 -32.16 -21.60
CA LEU A 149 22.14 -31.91 -20.52
C LEU A 149 22.75 -32.16 -19.14
N ASN A 150 23.82 -32.96 -19.07
CA ASN A 150 24.50 -33.24 -17.82
C ASN A 150 25.52 -32.14 -17.51
N SER A 151 25.07 -31.13 -16.77
CA SER A 151 25.84 -29.91 -16.42
C SER A 151 26.83 -30.16 -15.28
N THR A 152 27.70 -31.18 -15.38
CA THR A 152 28.77 -31.43 -14.41
C THR A 152 30.00 -30.58 -14.71
N ALA A 153 30.62 -29.99 -13.67
CA ALA A 153 31.88 -29.27 -13.84
C ALA A 153 32.99 -30.21 -14.37
N GLY A 154 33.58 -29.86 -15.50
CA GLY A 154 34.59 -30.71 -16.17
C GLY A 154 34.04 -31.89 -16.98
N GLY A 155 32.73 -31.94 -17.21
CA GLY A 155 32.09 -32.95 -18.05
C GLY A 155 32.57 -32.87 -19.50
N ILE A 156 32.65 -34.04 -20.16
CA ILE A 156 33.07 -34.19 -21.56
C ILE A 156 31.81 -34.35 -22.41
N ILE A 157 31.65 -33.47 -23.40
CA ILE A 157 30.55 -33.56 -24.39
C ILE A 157 31.08 -34.24 -25.64
N ARG A 158 30.47 -35.36 -26.02
CA ARG A 158 30.85 -36.10 -27.23
C ARG A 158 30.14 -35.50 -28.44
N MET A 159 30.91 -35.08 -29.44
CA MET A 159 30.39 -34.45 -30.66
C MET A 159 31.13 -35.01 -31.89
N LYS A 160 30.42 -35.12 -33.03
CA LYS A 160 30.99 -35.59 -34.31
C LYS A 160 31.71 -34.48 -35.06
N ASN A 161 31.29 -33.23 -34.86
CA ASN A 161 31.84 -32.05 -35.53
C ASN A 161 32.11 -30.95 -34.48
N PRO A 162 33.30 -30.28 -34.50
CA PRO A 162 33.62 -29.19 -33.55
C PRO A 162 32.66 -28.02 -33.59
N ASN A 163 32.00 -27.76 -34.72
CA ASN A 163 31.02 -26.67 -34.89
C ASN A 163 29.58 -27.10 -34.66
N ALA A 164 29.34 -28.28 -34.09
CA ALA A 164 28.00 -28.80 -33.84
C ALA A 164 27.30 -28.14 -32.66
N ILE A 165 28.03 -27.39 -31.84
CA ILE A 165 27.50 -26.61 -30.71
C ILE A 165 27.81 -25.13 -30.94
N VAL A 166 26.76 -24.28 -30.94
CA VAL A 166 26.88 -22.85 -31.04
C VAL A 166 26.35 -22.23 -29.74
N PRO A 167 27.19 -21.62 -28.92
CA PRO A 167 26.71 -20.91 -27.71
C PRO A 167 25.93 -19.67 -28.11
N ILE A 168 24.71 -19.52 -27.59
CA ILE A 168 23.92 -18.30 -27.73
C ILE A 168 24.35 -17.36 -26.60
N GLN A 169 25.26 -16.44 -26.91
CA GLN A 169 25.74 -15.48 -25.91
C GLN A 169 24.65 -14.48 -25.55
N VAL A 170 24.33 -14.40 -24.27
CA VAL A 170 23.49 -13.36 -23.70
C VAL A 170 24.42 -12.32 -23.09
N GLN A 171 24.31 -11.07 -23.54
CA GLN A 171 25.11 -9.99 -23.01
C GLN A 171 24.67 -9.66 -21.56
N SER A 172 25.61 -9.59 -20.63
CA SER A 172 25.33 -9.20 -19.26
C SER A 172 24.97 -7.72 -19.17
N SER A 173 23.77 -7.41 -18.70
CA SER A 173 23.29 -6.05 -18.45
C SER A 173 23.39 -5.63 -16.98
N ALA A 174 23.87 -6.52 -16.11
CA ALA A 174 23.92 -6.29 -14.66
C ALA A 174 24.71 -5.03 -14.28
N SER A 175 25.86 -4.80 -14.90
CA SER A 175 26.69 -3.62 -14.64
C SER A 175 26.02 -2.30 -14.97
N GLN A 176 25.11 -2.28 -15.93
CA GLN A 176 24.35 -1.09 -16.32
C GLN A 176 23.13 -0.85 -15.42
N SER A 177 22.64 -1.89 -14.75
CA SER A 177 21.45 -1.82 -13.89
C SER A 177 21.76 -1.23 -12.51
N PHE A 178 22.97 -1.38 -11.99
CA PHE A 178 23.37 -0.84 -10.68
C PHE A 178 23.25 0.70 -10.59
N PRO A 179 23.79 1.48 -11.55
CA PRO A 179 23.63 2.94 -11.52
C PRO A 179 22.16 3.38 -11.58
N MET A 180 21.32 2.61 -12.27
CA MET A 180 19.88 2.90 -12.32
C MET A 180 19.19 2.66 -10.97
N LEU A 181 19.56 1.59 -10.25
CA LEU A 181 19.05 1.34 -8.89
C LEU A 181 19.49 2.45 -7.93
N GLU A 182 20.73 2.87 -7.99
CA GLU A 182 21.23 3.99 -7.19
C GLU A 182 20.51 5.30 -7.49
N TYR A 183 20.25 5.59 -8.77
CA TYR A 183 19.46 6.73 -9.17
C TYR A 183 18.03 6.69 -8.59
N LEU A 184 17.40 5.51 -8.58
CA LEU A 184 16.07 5.33 -7.98
C LEU A 184 16.10 5.55 -6.47
N ASP A 185 17.16 5.12 -5.77
CA ASP A 185 17.33 5.38 -4.34
C ASP A 185 17.47 6.88 -4.06
N GLN A 186 18.25 7.59 -4.85
CA GLN A 186 18.36 9.05 -4.76
C GLN A 186 17.01 9.75 -5.04
N MET A 187 16.24 9.27 -6.01
CA MET A 187 14.89 9.79 -6.28
C MET A 187 13.94 9.55 -5.12
N GLN A 188 14.00 8.37 -4.50
CA GLN A 188 13.21 8.05 -3.31
C GLN A 188 13.56 8.97 -2.15
N ALA A 189 14.85 9.18 -1.87
CA ALA A 189 15.31 10.10 -0.85
C ALA A 189 14.86 11.54 -1.11
N LYS A 190 14.91 12.00 -2.37
CA LYS A 190 14.43 13.33 -2.77
C LYS A 190 12.91 13.49 -2.60
N ARG A 191 12.11 12.44 -2.87
CA ARG A 191 10.65 12.50 -2.73
C ARG A 191 10.22 12.48 -1.27
N THR A 192 10.82 11.61 -0.46
CA THR A 192 10.44 11.42 0.95
C THR A 192 11.10 12.43 1.89
N GLY A 193 12.27 12.93 1.54
CA GLY A 193 13.12 13.71 2.44
C GLY A 193 13.91 12.85 3.44
N VAL A 194 13.74 11.53 3.39
CA VAL A 194 14.50 10.59 4.22
C VAL A 194 15.70 10.10 3.41
N ASN A 195 16.90 10.47 3.83
CA ASN A 195 18.16 10.04 3.24
C ASN A 195 19.01 9.32 4.31
N ASP A 196 20.07 8.66 3.88
CA ASP A 196 20.96 7.88 4.76
C ASP A 196 21.61 8.76 5.83
N LEU A 197 21.86 10.04 5.53
CA LEU A 197 22.35 11.03 6.49
C LEU A 197 21.34 11.30 7.61
N ALA A 198 20.06 11.34 7.31
CA ALA A 198 19.00 11.53 8.31
C ALA A 198 18.86 10.30 9.22
N GLN A 199 19.27 9.13 8.74
CA GLN A 199 19.25 7.87 9.49
C GLN A 199 20.55 7.65 10.30
N GLY A 200 21.54 8.50 10.14
CA GLY A 200 22.82 8.39 10.88
C GLY A 200 23.72 7.22 10.46
N ILE A 201 23.47 6.62 9.29
CA ILE A 201 24.09 5.35 8.88
C ILE A 201 25.41 5.56 8.10
N ASP A 202 25.64 6.73 7.49
CA ASP A 202 26.77 6.92 6.60
C ASP A 202 27.97 7.62 7.25
N ALA A 203 28.87 6.80 7.83
CA ALA A 203 30.15 7.29 8.39
C ALA A 203 31.14 7.78 7.31
N ASN A 204 31.00 7.34 6.05
CA ASN A 204 31.93 7.72 4.97
C ASN A 204 31.72 9.14 4.47
N VAL A 205 30.50 9.65 4.54
CA VAL A 205 30.18 11.05 4.17
C VAL A 205 30.81 12.04 5.17
N LEU A 206 31.00 11.61 6.42
CA LEU A 206 31.58 12.43 7.49
C LEU A 206 33.11 12.67 7.31
N GLN A 207 33.81 11.84 6.55
CA GLN A 207 35.27 11.94 6.44
C GLN A 207 35.74 13.09 5.54
N ASN A 208 34.93 13.59 4.61
CA ASN A 208 35.34 14.58 3.60
C ASN A 208 34.47 15.84 3.55
N VAL A 209 33.49 15.99 4.44
CA VAL A 209 32.57 17.12 4.43
C VAL A 209 32.70 17.94 5.71
N SER A 210 32.74 19.28 5.60
CA SER A 210 32.81 20.14 6.77
C SER A 210 31.56 19.99 7.64
N ALA A 211 31.73 20.13 8.97
CA ALA A 211 30.62 20.07 9.93
C ALA A 211 29.45 21.01 9.57
N THR A 212 29.76 22.16 8.97
CA THR A 212 28.75 23.13 8.51
C THR A 212 27.93 22.60 7.34
N ALA A 213 28.57 21.92 6.39
CA ALA A 213 27.86 21.35 5.25
C ALA A 213 26.94 20.18 5.67
N VAL A 214 27.40 19.34 6.61
CA VAL A 214 26.58 18.27 7.21
C VAL A 214 25.37 18.87 7.93
N ALA A 215 25.56 19.90 8.74
CA ALA A 215 24.49 20.58 9.44
C ALA A 215 23.46 21.19 8.47
N THR A 216 23.91 21.78 7.37
CA THR A 216 23.03 22.37 6.34
C THR A 216 22.22 21.29 5.62
N MET A 217 22.86 20.17 5.25
CA MET A 217 22.17 19.02 4.59
C MET A 217 21.15 18.38 5.53
N THR A 218 21.49 18.21 6.80
CA THR A 218 20.58 17.69 7.83
C THR A 218 19.39 18.62 8.02
N ALA A 219 19.62 19.93 8.10
CA ALA A 219 18.55 20.91 8.22
C ALA A 219 17.61 20.92 7.02
N GLN A 220 18.13 20.77 5.80
CA GLN A 220 17.29 20.67 4.59
C GLN A 220 16.45 19.39 4.55
N SER A 221 17.00 18.25 4.98
CA SER A 221 16.30 16.99 5.11
C SER A 221 15.18 17.09 6.16
N GLN A 222 15.49 17.67 7.32
CA GLN A 222 14.51 17.88 8.40
C GLN A 222 13.38 18.82 8.01
N GLY A 223 13.62 19.80 7.12
CA GLY A 223 12.60 20.75 6.69
C GLY A 223 11.36 20.12 6.06
N LYS A 224 11.51 19.01 5.31
CA LYS A 224 10.36 18.27 4.77
C LYS A 224 9.59 17.52 5.84
N LEU A 225 10.30 16.87 6.76
CA LEU A 225 9.67 16.17 7.88
C LEU A 225 8.96 17.16 8.83
N GLU A 226 9.56 18.31 9.05
CA GLU A 226 8.94 19.40 9.82
C GLU A 226 7.64 19.89 9.15
N LEU A 227 7.64 20.05 7.82
CA LEU A 227 6.43 20.44 7.09
C LEU A 227 5.31 19.40 7.28
N ILE A 228 5.62 18.11 7.15
CA ILE A 228 4.66 17.03 7.37
C ILE A 228 4.14 17.05 8.82
N ALA A 229 5.03 17.19 9.80
CA ALA A 229 4.64 17.28 11.20
C ALA A 229 3.74 18.50 11.48
N ARG A 230 4.01 19.63 10.83
CA ARG A 230 3.18 20.84 10.93
C ARG A 230 1.81 20.64 10.29
N VAL A 231 1.75 19.97 9.13
CA VAL A 231 0.47 19.60 8.48
C VAL A 231 -0.35 18.68 9.39
N PHE A 232 0.26 17.67 10.01
CA PHE A 232 -0.42 16.82 11.00
C PHE A 232 -0.96 17.62 12.19
N ALA A 233 -0.16 18.56 12.71
CA ALA A 233 -0.57 19.39 13.84
C ALA A 233 -1.77 20.27 13.49
N ASP A 234 -1.76 20.89 12.32
CA ASP A 234 -2.80 21.84 11.92
C ASP A 234 -4.09 21.14 11.46
N THR A 235 -4.00 20.01 10.79
CA THR A 235 -5.17 19.31 10.21
C THR A 235 -5.86 18.38 11.20
N GLY A 236 -5.11 17.60 11.96
CA GLY A 236 -5.69 16.54 12.78
C GLY A 236 -5.56 16.79 14.29
N ILE A 237 -4.36 17.10 14.79
CA ILE A 237 -4.13 17.20 16.22
C ILE A 237 -4.88 18.38 16.81
N LYS A 238 -4.90 19.52 16.14
CA LYS A 238 -5.61 20.73 16.58
C LYS A 238 -7.13 20.45 16.67
N GLU A 239 -7.70 19.87 15.63
CA GLU A 239 -9.13 19.54 15.61
C GLU A 239 -9.49 18.47 16.65
N LEU A 240 -8.62 17.44 16.83
CA LEU A 240 -8.78 16.43 17.86
C LEU A 240 -8.81 17.06 19.27
N MET A 241 -7.87 17.97 19.56
CA MET A 241 -7.81 18.65 20.86
C MET A 241 -9.01 19.55 21.09
N GLN A 242 -9.49 20.24 20.04
CA GLN A 242 -10.74 21.02 20.13
C GLN A 242 -11.95 20.14 20.40
N GLY A 243 -12.05 18.97 19.74
CA GLY A 243 -13.11 18.02 20.00
C GLY A 243 -13.10 17.43 21.41
N LEU A 244 -11.90 17.12 21.93
CA LEU A 244 -11.76 16.70 23.33
C LEU A 244 -12.20 17.79 24.32
N LEU A 245 -11.95 19.05 24.01
CA LEU A 245 -12.38 20.18 24.85
C LEU A 245 -13.91 20.30 24.88
N HIS A 246 -14.61 19.92 23.81
CA HIS A 246 -16.08 19.90 23.79
C HIS A 246 -16.69 18.79 24.65
N LEU A 247 -15.92 17.73 24.95
CA LEU A 247 -16.38 16.60 25.78
C LEU A 247 -16.23 16.87 27.29
N VAL A 248 -15.44 17.85 27.68
CA VAL A 248 -15.17 18.24 29.08
C VAL A 248 -16.05 19.42 29.47
#